data_4cb485ae79652b0337ad74a86ac12d85
#
_entry.id   4cb485ae79652b0337ad74a86ac12d85
#
_cell.length_a   1.000
_cell.length_b   1.000
_cell.length_c   1.000
_cell.angle_alpha   90.00
_cell.angle_beta   90.00
_cell.angle_gamma   90.00
#
_symmetry.space_group_name_H-M   'P 1'
#
loop_
_entity.id
_entity.type
_entity.pdbx_description
1 polymer ?
#
loop_
_entity_poly.entity_id
_entity_poly.type
_entity_poly.pdbx_seq_one_letter_code
_entity_poly.pdbx_strand_id
1 'polypeptide(L)'
;MILPESDSARGICDVRIAGKEVISNLFADRERSKKRHMYESVKDRLASQVLELLIDFEMVLSETKRKYRAQEFFAFASAARRYIDLTRKDQLVRRDVAVALKDLAACLEVMRKGVPDAVVLEAHRLESLFFDGYGHYFEDDEPLGL
;
A
#
# COMPACT_ATOMS: atom_id res chain seq x y z
N MET A 1 -11.32 -36.91 -60.40
CA MET A 1 -10.79 -36.66 -59.05
C MET A 1 -10.19 -35.26 -59.00
N ILE A 2 -10.80 -34.42 -58.32
CA ILE A 2 -10.34 -33.05 -58.17
C ILE A 2 -9.83 -32.87 -56.71
N LEU A 3 -8.55 -32.58 -56.55
CA LEU A 3 -7.97 -32.27 -55.30
C LEU A 3 -8.15 -30.77 -55.00
N PRO A 4 -8.59 -30.37 -53.85
CA PRO A 4 -8.70 -28.96 -53.51
C PRO A 4 -7.33 -28.39 -53.19
N GLU A 5 -6.74 -27.68 -54.11
CA GLU A 5 -5.47 -26.97 -53.90
C GLU A 5 -5.62 -25.58 -53.29
N SER A 6 -6.82 -25.19 -52.88
CA SER A 6 -7.08 -23.83 -52.47
C SER A 6 -6.87 -23.51 -50.96
N ASP A 7 -6.67 -24.52 -50.12
CA ASP A 7 -6.64 -24.30 -48.67
C ASP A 7 -5.25 -23.89 -48.11
N SER A 8 -4.16 -24.17 -48.83
CA SER A 8 -2.82 -23.83 -48.30
C SER A 8 -2.47 -22.34 -48.34
N ALA A 9 -3.08 -21.60 -49.30
CA ALA A 9 -2.83 -20.16 -49.42
C ALA A 9 -3.55 -19.30 -48.34
N ARG A 10 -4.69 -19.78 -47.86
CA ARG A 10 -5.43 -19.08 -46.77
C ARG A 10 -4.75 -19.22 -45.40
N GLY A 11 -4.18 -20.39 -45.14
CA GLY A 11 -3.49 -20.62 -43.87
C GLY A 11 -2.23 -19.76 -43.66
N ILE A 12 -1.54 -19.42 -44.75
CA ILE A 12 -0.34 -18.57 -44.69
C ILE A 12 -0.67 -17.10 -44.34
N CYS A 13 -1.79 -16.59 -44.86
CA CYS A 13 -2.24 -15.23 -44.52
C CYS A 13 -2.70 -15.11 -43.07
N ASP A 14 -3.38 -16.10 -42.54
CA ASP A 14 -3.85 -16.11 -41.15
C ASP A 14 -2.70 -16.17 -40.14
N VAL A 15 -1.64 -16.92 -40.44
CA VAL A 15 -0.44 -16.99 -39.60
C VAL A 15 0.30 -15.64 -39.53
N ARG A 16 0.33 -14.88 -40.62
CA ARG A 16 0.96 -13.54 -40.62
C ARG A 16 0.16 -12.52 -39.82
N ILE A 17 -1.16 -12.56 -39.87
CA ILE A 17 -2.04 -11.67 -39.11
C ILE A 17 -1.94 -12.02 -37.60
N ALA A 18 -2.00 -13.31 -37.26
CA ALA A 18 -1.83 -13.79 -35.90
C ALA A 18 -0.44 -13.40 -35.29
N GLY A 19 0.61 -13.42 -36.10
CA GLY A 19 1.95 -13.01 -35.68
C GLY A 19 2.05 -11.51 -35.32
N LYS A 20 1.36 -10.65 -36.06
CA LYS A 20 1.31 -9.21 -35.76
C LYS A 20 0.53 -8.90 -34.48
N GLU A 21 -0.58 -9.57 -34.25
CA GLU A 21 -1.39 -9.43 -33.01
C GLU A 21 -0.63 -9.95 -31.79
N VAL A 22 0.07 -11.07 -31.92
CA VAL A 22 0.91 -11.61 -30.83
C VAL A 22 2.04 -10.67 -30.47
N ILE A 23 2.72 -10.04 -31.42
CA ILE A 23 3.79 -9.06 -31.16
C ILE A 23 3.22 -7.82 -30.50
N SER A 24 2.07 -7.31 -30.94
CA SER A 24 1.39 -6.15 -30.35
C SER A 24 0.98 -6.41 -28.90
N ASN A 25 0.47 -7.59 -28.59
CA ASN A 25 0.11 -8.01 -27.25
C ASN A 25 1.33 -8.16 -26.32
N LEU A 26 2.44 -8.67 -26.82
CA LEU A 26 3.70 -8.77 -26.08
C LEU A 26 4.25 -7.39 -25.68
N PHE A 27 4.15 -6.38 -26.53
CA PHE A 27 4.54 -5.00 -26.20
C PHE A 27 3.62 -4.39 -25.14
N ALA A 28 2.30 -4.58 -25.25
CA ALA A 28 1.33 -4.11 -24.27
C ALA A 28 1.55 -4.78 -22.89
N ASP A 29 1.85 -6.06 -22.85
CA ASP A 29 2.14 -6.79 -21.62
C ASP A 29 3.45 -6.36 -20.98
N ARG A 30 4.47 -6.05 -21.77
CA ARG A 30 5.75 -5.53 -21.28
C ARG A 30 5.60 -4.15 -20.65
N GLU A 31 4.80 -3.26 -21.24
CA GLU A 31 4.49 -1.95 -20.67
C GLU A 31 3.68 -2.07 -19.37
N ARG A 32 2.70 -2.96 -19.32
CA ARG A 32 1.93 -3.26 -18.10
C ARG A 32 2.82 -3.83 -17.01
N SER A 33 3.75 -4.71 -17.33
CA SER A 33 4.70 -5.30 -16.40
C SER A 33 5.64 -4.25 -15.82
N LYS A 34 6.18 -3.33 -16.64
CA LYS A 34 7.01 -2.21 -16.17
C LYS A 34 6.24 -1.29 -15.24
N LYS A 35 5.00 -0.94 -15.55
CA LYS A 35 4.15 -0.11 -14.68
C LYS A 35 3.87 -0.82 -13.36
N ARG A 36 3.58 -2.12 -13.37
CA ARG A 36 3.39 -2.93 -12.16
C ARG A 36 4.64 -2.91 -11.28
N HIS A 37 5.80 -3.16 -11.85
CA HIS A 37 7.08 -3.18 -11.13
C HIS A 37 7.44 -1.84 -10.49
N MET A 38 7.15 -0.74 -11.20
CA MET A 38 7.35 0.61 -10.69
C MET A 38 6.39 0.91 -9.52
N TYR A 39 5.15 0.45 -9.58
CA TYR A 39 4.16 0.61 -8.52
C TYR A 39 4.52 -0.20 -7.26
N GLU A 40 4.98 -1.44 -7.41
CA GLU A 40 5.46 -2.25 -6.30
C GLU A 40 6.69 -1.62 -5.63
N SER A 41 7.63 -1.10 -6.40
CA SER A 41 8.80 -0.38 -5.86
C SER A 41 8.41 0.84 -5.03
N VAL A 42 7.38 1.60 -5.43
CA VAL A 42 6.87 2.75 -4.66
C VAL A 42 6.21 2.29 -3.37
N LYS A 43 5.38 1.25 -3.40
CA LYS A 43 4.73 0.66 -2.23
C LYS A 43 5.75 0.12 -1.23
N ASP A 44 6.76 -0.60 -1.69
CA ASP A 44 7.82 -1.12 -0.84
C ASP A 44 8.65 -0.02 -0.18
N ARG A 45 8.96 1.02 -0.91
CA ARG A 45 9.68 2.18 -0.39
C ARG A 45 8.87 2.91 0.66
N LEU A 46 7.58 3.08 0.42
CA LEU A 46 6.67 3.71 1.38
C LEU A 46 6.45 2.84 2.63
N ALA A 47 6.35 1.53 2.47
CA ALA A 47 6.27 0.59 3.59
C ALA A 47 7.53 0.66 4.46
N SER A 48 8.72 0.69 3.88
CA SER A 48 9.97 0.85 4.61
C SER A 48 10.02 2.19 5.35
N GLN A 49 9.56 3.27 4.73
CA GLN A 49 9.47 4.58 5.37
C GLN A 49 8.52 4.57 6.57
N VAL A 50 7.37 3.90 6.48
CA VAL A 50 6.43 3.74 7.60
C VAL A 50 7.11 3.05 8.78
N LEU A 51 7.84 1.97 8.53
CA LEU A 51 8.53 1.22 9.56
C LEU A 51 9.68 2.01 10.21
N GLU A 52 10.48 2.73 9.42
CA GLU A 52 11.55 3.59 9.91
C GLU A 52 11.01 4.70 10.82
N LEU A 53 9.96 5.39 10.38
CA LEU A 53 9.32 6.45 11.16
C LEU A 53 8.66 5.92 12.45
N LEU A 54 8.13 4.69 12.41
CA LEU A 54 7.63 4.05 13.62
C LEU A 54 8.74 3.77 14.63
N ILE A 55 9.87 3.23 14.17
CA ILE A 55 11.03 2.98 15.03
C ILE A 55 11.53 4.28 15.65
N ASP A 56 11.65 5.35 14.86
CA ASP A 56 12.06 6.67 15.35
C ASP A 56 11.10 7.20 16.43
N PHE A 57 9.81 7.04 16.22
CA PHE A 57 8.80 7.43 17.22
C PHE A 57 8.88 6.60 18.50
N GLU A 58 9.01 5.29 18.39
CA GLU A 58 9.16 4.40 19.56
C GLU A 58 10.44 4.66 20.33
N MET A 59 11.55 4.92 19.65
CA MET A 59 12.81 5.31 20.28
C MET A 59 12.66 6.59 21.08
N VAL A 60 12.05 7.61 20.51
CA VAL A 60 11.79 8.87 21.18
C VAL A 60 10.91 8.69 22.42
N LEU A 61 9.88 7.86 22.35
CA LEU A 61 9.04 7.53 23.51
C LEU A 61 9.82 6.83 24.62
N SER A 62 10.79 5.98 24.28
CA SER A 62 11.60 5.23 25.25
C SER A 62 12.71 6.09 25.88
N GLU A 63 13.40 6.90 25.09
CA GLU A 63 14.58 7.67 25.52
C GLU A 63 14.23 8.90 26.35
N THR A 64 13.12 9.59 26.05
CA THR A 64 12.76 10.87 26.65
C THR A 64 11.89 10.76 27.91
N LYS A 65 12.06 9.70 28.71
CA LYS A 65 11.21 9.44 29.90
C LYS A 65 9.72 9.41 29.55
N ARG A 66 9.40 8.81 28.42
CA ARG A 66 8.04 8.69 27.86
C ARG A 66 7.40 10.04 27.50
N LYS A 67 8.19 11.02 27.11
CA LYS A 67 7.63 12.27 26.59
C LYS A 67 7.22 12.07 25.14
N TYR A 68 5.93 12.23 24.91
CA TYR A 68 5.37 12.26 23.57
C TYR A 68 5.94 13.44 22.77
N ARG A 69 6.31 13.17 21.51
CA ARG A 69 6.68 14.19 20.53
C ARG A 69 5.74 14.14 19.35
N ALA A 70 5.00 15.21 19.13
CA ALA A 70 3.99 15.31 18.09
C ALA A 70 4.58 15.16 16.68
N GLN A 71 5.75 15.73 16.45
CA GLN A 71 6.36 15.79 15.12
C GLN A 71 6.68 14.39 14.57
N GLU A 72 7.25 13.52 15.37
CA GLU A 72 7.59 12.15 14.98
C GLU A 72 6.33 11.32 14.74
N PHE A 73 5.31 11.49 15.56
CA PHE A 73 4.04 10.82 15.36
C PHE A 73 3.34 11.29 14.08
N PHE A 74 3.30 12.58 13.80
CA PHE A 74 2.68 13.10 12.58
C PHE A 74 3.40 12.65 11.32
N ALA A 75 4.73 12.57 11.33
CA ALA A 75 5.50 12.04 10.22
C ALA A 75 5.13 10.58 9.94
N PHE A 76 5.07 9.76 10.98
CA PHE A 76 4.63 8.37 10.89
C PHE A 76 3.18 8.25 10.37
N ALA A 77 2.24 8.97 10.98
CA ALA A 77 0.82 8.90 10.61
C ALA A 77 0.59 9.33 9.16
N SER A 78 1.29 10.36 8.68
CA SER A 78 1.23 10.81 7.29
C SER A 78 1.75 9.75 6.31
N ALA A 79 2.88 9.11 6.61
CA ALA A 79 3.43 8.04 5.79
C ALA A 79 2.51 6.79 5.80
N ALA A 80 1.96 6.42 6.96
CA ALA A 80 1.03 5.32 7.10
C ALA A 80 -0.25 5.54 6.27
N ARG A 81 -0.84 6.73 6.30
CA ARG A 81 -2.01 7.08 5.48
C ARG A 81 -1.71 6.96 3.99
N ARG A 82 -0.58 7.46 3.52
CA ARG A 82 -0.18 7.31 2.11
C ARG A 82 -0.05 5.85 1.72
N TYR A 83 0.52 5.03 2.57
CA TYR A 83 0.63 3.59 2.33
C TYR A 83 -0.74 2.92 2.26
N ILE A 84 -1.64 3.24 3.19
CA ILE A 84 -3.01 2.72 3.22
C ILE A 84 -3.75 3.11 1.94
N ASP A 85 -3.70 4.37 1.53
CA ASP A 85 -4.36 4.85 0.30
C ASP A 85 -3.84 4.13 -0.95
N LEU A 86 -2.52 3.93 -1.02
CA LEU A 86 -1.88 3.27 -2.16
C LEU A 86 -2.22 1.78 -2.24
N THR A 87 -2.42 1.13 -1.10
CA THR A 87 -2.69 -0.31 -0.99
C THR A 87 -4.16 -0.66 -0.80
N ARG A 88 -5.04 0.32 -0.81
CA ARG A 88 -6.46 0.16 -0.48
C ARG A 88 -7.20 -0.87 -1.34
N LYS A 89 -6.77 -1.05 -2.60
CA LYS A 89 -7.35 -2.02 -3.53
C LYS A 89 -6.54 -3.30 -3.66
N ASP A 90 -5.46 -3.42 -2.92
CA ASP A 90 -4.60 -4.58 -2.98
C ASP A 90 -5.17 -5.70 -2.10
N GLN A 91 -5.15 -6.93 -2.62
CA GLN A 91 -5.50 -8.11 -1.83
C GLN A 91 -4.37 -8.55 -0.90
N LEU A 92 -3.14 -8.19 -1.23
CA LEU A 92 -1.95 -8.53 -0.47
C LEU A 92 -1.24 -7.26 -0.04
N VAL A 93 -0.99 -7.14 1.25
CA VAL A 93 -0.24 -6.05 1.87
C VAL A 93 0.93 -6.61 2.67
N ARG A 94 1.92 -5.78 2.94
CA ARG A 94 3.07 -6.20 3.74
C ARG A 94 2.66 -6.50 5.17
N ARG A 95 2.97 -7.70 5.61
CA ARG A 95 2.64 -8.18 6.96
C ARG A 95 3.32 -7.37 8.05
N ASP A 96 4.56 -6.93 7.84
CA ASP A 96 5.31 -6.12 8.80
C ASP A 96 4.64 -4.78 9.08
N VAL A 97 4.07 -4.11 8.06
CA VAL A 97 3.28 -2.89 8.23
C VAL A 97 1.98 -3.16 8.99
N ALA A 98 1.30 -4.25 8.68
CA ALA A 98 0.06 -4.64 9.37
C ALA A 98 0.31 -4.87 10.87
N VAL A 99 1.36 -5.62 11.20
CA VAL A 99 1.77 -5.87 12.58
C VAL A 99 2.15 -4.56 13.28
N ALA A 100 2.92 -3.70 12.62
CA ALA A 100 3.35 -2.41 13.17
C ALA A 100 2.17 -1.50 13.54
N LEU A 101 1.16 -1.38 12.67
CA LEU A 101 -0.03 -0.57 12.94
C LEU A 101 -0.84 -1.11 14.12
N LYS A 102 -1.01 -2.42 14.20
CA LYS A 102 -1.71 -3.08 15.29
C LYS A 102 -0.98 -2.94 16.62
N ASP A 103 0.32 -3.19 16.62
CA ASP A 103 1.15 -3.12 17.83
C ASP A 103 1.26 -1.69 18.36
N LEU A 104 1.32 -0.69 17.46
CA LEU A 104 1.33 0.71 17.84
C LEU A 104 0.06 1.11 18.59
N ALA A 105 -1.11 0.77 18.08
CA ALA A 105 -2.38 1.08 18.72
C ALA A 105 -2.44 0.46 20.13
N ALA A 106 -2.05 -0.80 20.28
CA ALA A 106 -1.97 -1.50 21.56
C ALA A 106 -0.94 -0.87 22.53
N CYS A 107 0.23 -0.48 22.00
CA CYS A 107 1.28 0.16 22.79
C CYS A 107 0.84 1.52 23.34
N LEU A 108 0.20 2.34 22.50
CA LEU A 108 -0.31 3.65 22.91
C LEU A 108 -1.44 3.57 23.93
N GLU A 109 -2.29 2.54 23.85
CA GLU A 109 -3.29 2.28 24.89
C GLU A 109 -2.66 2.01 26.26
N VAL A 110 -1.60 1.21 26.30
CA VAL A 110 -0.84 0.96 27.54
C VAL A 110 -0.16 2.24 28.07
N MET A 111 0.32 3.08 27.16
CA MET A 111 1.05 4.32 27.48
C MET A 111 0.14 5.55 27.60
N ARG A 112 -1.16 5.38 27.64
CA ARG A 112 -2.19 6.43 27.56
C ARG A 112 -1.97 7.61 28.50
N LYS A 113 -1.40 7.39 29.68
CA LYS A 113 -1.13 8.46 30.65
C LYS A 113 -0.08 9.49 30.20
N GLY A 114 0.78 9.14 29.25
CA GLY A 114 1.86 9.99 28.75
C GLY A 114 1.65 10.50 27.32
N VAL A 115 0.54 10.13 26.69
CA VAL A 115 0.25 10.42 25.29
C VAL A 115 -1.11 11.10 25.19
N PRO A 116 -1.28 12.16 24.36
CA PRO A 116 -2.57 12.78 24.15
C PRO A 116 -3.62 11.79 23.64
N ASP A 117 -4.86 11.89 24.11
CA ASP A 117 -5.96 11.02 23.69
C ASP A 117 -6.18 11.05 22.15
N ALA A 118 -5.99 12.22 21.53
CA ALA A 118 -6.07 12.38 20.09
C ALA A 118 -5.09 11.49 19.31
N VAL A 119 -3.91 11.24 19.87
CA VAL A 119 -2.88 10.38 19.26
C VAL A 119 -3.27 8.91 19.35
N VAL A 120 -3.77 8.49 20.50
CA VAL A 120 -4.30 7.13 20.68
C VAL A 120 -5.45 6.87 19.72
N LEU A 121 -6.35 7.83 19.60
CA LEU A 121 -7.48 7.79 18.70
C LEU A 121 -7.03 7.69 17.22
N GLU A 122 -6.03 8.48 16.83
CA GLU A 122 -5.48 8.44 15.47
C GLU A 122 -4.80 7.11 15.15
N ALA A 123 -4.11 6.50 16.11
CA ALA A 123 -3.53 5.16 15.92
C ALA A 123 -4.62 4.11 15.67
N HIS A 124 -5.72 4.15 16.40
CA HIS A 124 -6.88 3.28 16.15
C HIS A 124 -7.54 3.55 14.80
N ARG A 125 -7.60 4.80 14.36
CA ARG A 125 -8.08 5.16 13.02
C ARG A 125 -7.23 4.54 11.93
N LEU A 126 -5.92 4.63 12.04
CA LEU A 126 -4.99 4.04 11.08
C LEU A 126 -5.16 2.51 11.02
N GLU A 127 -5.31 1.88 12.16
CA GLU A 127 -5.60 0.45 12.25
C GLU A 127 -6.91 0.10 11.54
N SER A 128 -7.99 0.80 11.85
CA SER A 128 -9.31 0.56 11.23
C SER A 128 -9.31 0.84 9.73
N LEU A 129 -8.68 1.92 9.29
CA LEU A 129 -8.54 2.22 7.86
C LEU A 129 -7.76 1.13 7.11
N PHE A 130 -6.74 0.57 7.73
CA PHE A 130 -5.92 -0.45 7.13
C PHE A 130 -6.63 -1.81 7.03
N PHE A 131 -7.28 -2.26 8.11
CA PHE A 131 -7.89 -3.58 8.17
C PHE A 131 -9.33 -3.62 7.66
N ASP A 132 -10.12 -2.61 7.98
CA ASP A 132 -11.57 -2.59 7.67
C ASP A 132 -11.89 -1.76 6.43
N GLY A 133 -10.96 -0.93 5.98
CA GLY A 133 -11.16 -0.01 4.86
C GLY A 133 -12.13 1.13 5.17
N TYR A 134 -12.55 1.29 6.42
CA TYR A 134 -13.54 2.27 6.85
C TYR A 134 -13.01 3.21 7.92
N GLY A 135 -13.26 4.50 7.72
CA GLY A 135 -13.13 5.51 8.75
C GLY A 135 -14.41 5.68 9.61
N HIS A 136 -15.27 4.67 9.70
CA HIS A 136 -16.61 4.78 10.28
C HIS A 136 -16.67 5.16 11.76
N TYR A 137 -15.64 4.87 12.51
CA TYR A 137 -15.67 5.13 13.94
C TYR A 137 -15.59 6.60 14.31
N PHE A 138 -15.40 7.49 13.33
CA PHE A 138 -15.01 8.87 13.59
C PHE A 138 -15.56 9.87 12.57
N GLU A 139 -16.81 9.67 12.13
CA GLU A 139 -17.45 10.58 11.17
C GLU A 139 -17.56 12.02 11.73
N ASP A 140 -17.61 12.18 13.05
CA ASP A 140 -17.78 13.45 13.71
C ASP A 140 -16.45 14.10 14.20
N ASP A 141 -15.32 13.41 14.09
CA ASP A 141 -14.04 13.90 14.55
C ASP A 141 -13.26 14.57 13.41
N GLU A 142 -12.88 15.84 13.60
CA GLU A 142 -11.97 16.51 12.68
C GLU A 142 -10.64 15.74 12.60
N PRO A 143 -10.14 15.42 11.40
CA PRO A 143 -8.82 14.84 11.27
C PRO A 143 -7.81 15.80 11.90
N LEU A 144 -6.88 15.26 12.70
CA LEU A 144 -5.71 16.02 13.11
C LEU A 144 -5.12 16.68 11.87
N GLY A 145 -5.12 18.01 11.82
CA GLY A 145 -4.67 18.78 10.67
C GLY A 145 -3.23 18.40 10.28
N LEU A 146 -3.12 17.47 9.32
CA LEU A 146 -1.88 16.96 8.73
C LEU A 146 -1.65 17.62 7.39
#